data_5f87b8540e21fa6c29a68c0335c3daeb
#
_entry.id   5f87b8540e21fa6c29a68c0335c3daeb
#
_cell.length_a   1.000
_cell.length_b   1.000
_cell.length_c   1.000
_cell.angle_alpha   90.00
_cell.angle_beta   90.00
_cell.angle_gamma   90.00
#
_symmetry.space_group_name_H-M   'P 1'
#
loop_
_entity.id
_entity.type
_entity.pdbx_description
1 polymer ?
#
loop_
_entity_poly.entity_id
_entity_poly.type
_entity_poly.pdbx_seq_one_letter_code
_entity_poly.pdbx_strand_id
1 'polypeptide(L)'
;IFAAYAFITQVFIIMISGLNVFKPYVVNSFLLAMGTFIVLALLYLVLTVLVAKFVTTKTAPKWMLSIGVVLILATVTGNIFALLLGISLIQKTRTKDASAIEKWQKLWQKILRNTMALHGLFFIVFMFSLSVVSSWTFDYDFATKNNYAELLQSPSLEYPLGTDDYGRDLFSRIVFGAQISLIVGFFATIIPGVVGGVLGAISGYYGKRTDNIIMRLLDVLYAIPGILL
;
A
#
# COMPACT_ATOMS: atom_id res chain seq x y z
N ILE A 1 6.03 9.30 -14.10
CA ILE A 1 6.25 9.22 -12.63
C ILE A 1 5.56 7.98 -12.07
N PHE A 2 4.22 7.79 -12.17
CA PHE A 2 3.54 6.60 -11.60
C PHE A 2 4.12 5.27 -12.07
N ALA A 3 4.46 5.15 -13.36
CA ALA A 3 5.08 3.92 -13.88
C ALA A 3 6.44 3.64 -13.22
N ALA A 4 7.26 4.67 -13.03
CA ALA A 4 8.55 4.53 -12.35
C ALA A 4 8.37 4.14 -10.87
N TYR A 5 7.42 4.76 -10.16
CA TYR A 5 7.13 4.39 -8.78
C TYR A 5 6.52 2.99 -8.65
N ALA A 6 5.65 2.58 -9.59
CA ALA A 6 5.14 1.21 -9.64
C ALA A 6 6.29 0.20 -9.83
N PHE A 7 7.23 0.50 -10.72
CA PHE A 7 8.43 -0.32 -10.93
C PHE A 7 9.31 -0.38 -9.68
N ILE A 8 9.65 0.77 -9.09
CA ILE A 8 10.48 0.83 -7.88
C ILE A 8 9.84 0.05 -6.74
N THR A 9 8.53 0.26 -6.48
CA THR A 9 7.79 -0.50 -5.46
C THR A 9 7.91 -2.01 -5.70
N GLN A 10 7.74 -2.45 -6.94
CA GLN A 10 7.81 -3.87 -7.29
C GLN A 10 9.22 -4.45 -7.09
N VAL A 11 10.27 -3.69 -7.42
CA VAL A 11 11.66 -4.09 -7.18
C VAL A 11 11.93 -4.25 -5.69
N PHE A 12 11.49 -3.32 -4.85
CA PHE A 12 11.63 -3.43 -3.39
C PHE A 12 10.90 -4.65 -2.83
N ILE A 13 9.69 -4.94 -3.33
CA ILE A 13 8.95 -6.15 -2.94
C ILE A 13 9.73 -7.41 -3.31
N ILE A 14 10.29 -7.48 -4.52
CA ILE A 14 11.11 -8.62 -4.97
C ILE A 14 12.35 -8.77 -4.08
N MET A 15 13.03 -7.68 -3.77
CA MET A 15 14.23 -7.72 -2.91
C MET A 15 13.89 -8.23 -1.51
N ILE A 16 12.86 -7.70 -0.87
CA ILE A 16 12.47 -8.07 0.50
C ILE A 16 11.94 -9.50 0.53
N SER A 17 11.03 -9.86 -0.38
CA SER A 17 10.49 -11.22 -0.46
C SER A 17 11.56 -12.23 -0.83
N GLY A 18 12.53 -11.84 -1.67
CA GLY A 18 13.64 -12.69 -2.11
C GLY A 18 14.55 -13.16 -0.98
N LEU A 19 14.62 -12.44 0.13
CA LEU A 19 15.37 -12.88 1.31
C LEU A 19 14.84 -14.18 1.90
N ASN A 20 13.59 -14.54 1.64
CA ASN A 20 13.03 -15.81 2.11
C ASN A 20 13.59 -17.06 1.40
N VAL A 21 14.27 -16.88 0.25
CA VAL A 21 14.94 -18.00 -0.43
C VAL A 21 15.99 -18.69 0.46
N PHE A 22 16.60 -17.95 1.38
CA PHE A 22 17.63 -18.45 2.27
C PHE A 22 17.07 -19.10 3.55
N LYS A 23 15.75 -19.08 3.75
CA LYS A 23 15.12 -19.69 4.91
C LYS A 23 15.01 -21.20 4.77
N PRO A 24 15.03 -21.96 5.87
CA PRO A 24 14.95 -23.43 5.86
C PRO A 24 13.59 -23.92 5.33
N TYR A 25 12.59 -23.07 5.36
CA TYR A 25 11.26 -23.36 4.86
C TYR A 25 10.75 -22.23 3.98
N VAL A 26 10.25 -22.57 2.81
CA VAL A 26 9.68 -21.63 1.83
C VAL A 26 8.22 -22.02 1.59
N VAL A 27 7.31 -21.04 1.67
CA VAL A 27 5.87 -21.23 1.41
C VAL A 27 5.66 -21.78 -0.01
N ASN A 28 4.75 -22.74 -0.18
CA ASN A 28 4.46 -23.35 -1.48
C ASN A 28 4.12 -22.35 -2.60
N SER A 29 3.49 -21.23 -2.24
CA SER A 29 3.14 -20.14 -3.15
C SER A 29 4.33 -19.25 -3.54
N PHE A 30 5.48 -19.35 -2.87
CA PHE A 30 6.60 -18.43 -3.00
C PHE A 30 7.14 -18.34 -4.44
N LEU A 31 7.45 -19.47 -5.07
CA LEU A 31 8.02 -19.50 -6.42
C LEU A 31 7.05 -18.90 -7.46
N LEU A 32 5.75 -19.19 -7.33
CA LEU A 32 4.73 -18.65 -8.20
C LEU A 32 4.56 -17.14 -7.98
N ALA A 33 4.57 -16.70 -6.71
CA ALA A 33 4.51 -15.29 -6.36
C ALA A 33 5.74 -14.53 -6.90
N MET A 34 6.94 -15.04 -6.68
CA MET A 34 8.18 -14.41 -7.17
C MET A 34 8.21 -14.35 -8.70
N GLY A 35 7.79 -15.42 -9.39
CA GLY A 35 7.67 -15.42 -10.85
C GLY A 35 6.71 -14.33 -11.37
N THR A 36 5.53 -14.21 -10.74
CA THR A 36 4.57 -13.14 -11.07
C THR A 36 5.13 -11.75 -10.79
N PHE A 37 5.83 -11.55 -9.68
CA PHE A 37 6.42 -10.25 -9.34
C PHE A 37 7.51 -9.84 -10.33
N ILE A 38 8.33 -10.77 -10.80
CA ILE A 38 9.36 -10.51 -11.83
C ILE A 38 8.69 -10.11 -13.15
N VAL A 39 7.64 -10.83 -13.57
CA VAL A 39 6.89 -10.49 -14.78
C VAL A 39 6.25 -9.11 -14.68
N LEU A 40 5.65 -8.76 -13.54
CA LEU A 40 5.09 -7.43 -13.29
C LEU A 40 6.17 -6.34 -13.28
N ALA A 41 7.35 -6.59 -12.68
CA ALA A 41 8.46 -5.64 -12.70
C ALA A 41 8.92 -5.34 -14.14
N LEU A 42 9.07 -6.38 -14.98
CA LEU A 42 9.40 -6.21 -16.39
C LEU A 42 8.32 -5.43 -17.14
N LEU A 43 7.04 -5.72 -16.87
CA LEU A 43 5.92 -4.97 -17.43
C LEU A 43 6.00 -3.49 -17.05
N TYR A 44 6.20 -3.17 -15.75
CA TYR A 44 6.30 -1.79 -15.29
C TYR A 44 7.52 -1.07 -15.87
N LEU A 45 8.65 -1.76 -16.03
CA LEU A 45 9.84 -1.20 -16.69
C LEU A 45 9.55 -0.82 -18.14
N VAL A 46 8.98 -1.75 -18.92
CA VAL A 46 8.58 -1.50 -20.32
C VAL A 46 7.57 -0.35 -20.39
N LEU A 47 6.57 -0.33 -19.50
CA LEU A 47 5.59 0.75 -19.45
C LEU A 47 6.20 2.09 -19.08
N THR A 48 7.21 2.12 -18.23
CA THR A 48 7.91 3.38 -17.88
C THR A 48 8.51 4.00 -19.14
N VAL A 49 9.16 3.19 -19.98
CA VAL A 49 9.76 3.63 -21.25
C VAL A 49 8.69 4.03 -22.27
N LEU A 50 7.65 3.20 -22.44
CA LEU A 50 6.56 3.47 -23.39
C LEU A 50 5.77 4.73 -23.02
N VAL A 51 5.37 4.87 -21.76
CA VAL A 51 4.63 6.04 -21.28
C VAL A 51 5.46 7.32 -21.42
N ALA A 52 6.76 7.27 -21.14
CA ALA A 52 7.65 8.41 -21.37
C ALA A 52 7.64 8.87 -22.83
N LYS A 53 7.63 7.90 -23.78
CA LYS A 53 7.56 8.19 -25.22
C LYS A 53 6.20 8.76 -25.65
N PHE A 54 5.09 8.27 -25.07
CA PHE A 54 3.72 8.65 -25.49
C PHE A 54 3.10 9.76 -24.65
N VAL A 55 3.73 10.23 -23.58
CA VAL A 55 3.22 11.36 -22.77
C VAL A 55 3.05 12.63 -23.61
N THR A 56 3.93 12.86 -24.56
CA THR A 56 3.93 14.04 -25.43
C THR A 56 2.92 13.99 -26.57
N THR A 57 2.38 12.81 -26.90
CA THR A 57 1.40 12.65 -27.99
C THR A 57 -0.01 13.03 -27.55
N LYS A 58 -0.71 13.80 -28.40
CA LYS A 58 -2.09 14.25 -28.14
C LYS A 58 -3.11 13.08 -28.09
N THR A 59 -2.84 12.01 -28.84
CA THR A 59 -3.74 10.85 -28.96
C THR A 59 -3.05 9.59 -28.45
N ALA A 60 -3.72 8.89 -27.53
CA ALA A 60 -3.25 7.61 -27.03
C ALA A 60 -3.76 6.47 -27.95
N PRO A 61 -2.90 5.54 -28.39
CA PRO A 61 -3.33 4.42 -29.20
C PRO A 61 -4.28 3.49 -28.43
N LYS A 62 -5.24 2.86 -29.14
CA LYS A 62 -6.30 2.03 -28.52
C LYS A 62 -5.78 0.85 -27.68
N TRP A 63 -4.61 0.30 -28.00
CA TRP A 63 -4.00 -0.79 -27.22
C TRP A 63 -3.61 -0.38 -25.80
N MET A 64 -3.43 0.92 -25.52
CA MET A 64 -3.20 1.42 -24.16
C MET A 64 -4.38 1.17 -23.21
N LEU A 65 -5.59 1.00 -23.73
CA LEU A 65 -6.76 0.65 -22.92
C LEU A 65 -6.61 -0.76 -22.32
N SER A 66 -6.17 -1.73 -23.11
CA SER A 66 -5.94 -3.11 -22.63
C SER A 66 -4.85 -3.13 -21.55
N ILE A 67 -3.78 -2.37 -21.74
CA ILE A 67 -2.74 -2.23 -20.73
C ILE A 67 -3.30 -1.58 -19.45
N GLY A 68 -4.12 -0.54 -19.58
CA GLY A 68 -4.76 0.08 -18.43
C GLY A 68 -5.59 -0.91 -17.61
N VAL A 69 -6.33 -1.82 -18.26
CA VAL A 69 -7.08 -2.89 -17.59
C VAL A 69 -6.15 -3.89 -16.90
N VAL A 70 -5.09 -4.32 -17.57
CA VAL A 70 -4.09 -5.24 -16.98
C VAL A 70 -3.44 -4.63 -15.74
N LEU A 71 -3.14 -3.33 -15.75
CA LEU A 71 -2.58 -2.62 -14.60
C LEU A 71 -3.57 -2.54 -13.42
N ILE A 72 -4.86 -2.37 -13.70
CA ILE A 72 -5.89 -2.41 -12.65
C ILE A 72 -5.95 -3.81 -12.04
N LEU A 73 -5.90 -4.87 -12.84
CA LEU A 73 -5.86 -6.24 -12.33
C LEU A 73 -4.57 -6.50 -11.53
N ALA A 74 -3.43 -5.97 -11.96
CA ALA A 74 -2.16 -6.10 -11.25
C ALA A 74 -2.17 -5.43 -9.86
N THR A 75 -3.15 -4.57 -9.57
CA THR A 75 -3.32 -3.94 -8.25
C THR A 75 -3.63 -4.95 -7.14
N VAL A 76 -4.00 -6.18 -7.46
CA VAL A 76 -4.13 -7.29 -6.50
C VAL A 76 -2.85 -7.47 -5.66
N THR A 77 -1.67 -7.11 -6.20
CA THR A 77 -0.41 -7.08 -5.45
C THR A 77 -0.27 -5.89 -4.49
N GLY A 78 -1.32 -5.08 -4.31
CA GLY A 78 -1.30 -3.88 -3.46
C GLY A 78 -0.62 -2.65 -4.08
N ASN A 79 -0.09 -2.74 -5.30
CA ASN A 79 0.61 -1.63 -5.95
C ASN A 79 -0.36 -0.55 -6.46
N ILE A 80 -0.69 0.41 -5.58
CA ILE A 80 -1.62 1.51 -5.87
C ILE A 80 -1.11 2.41 -7.02
N PHE A 81 0.21 2.52 -7.23
CA PHE A 81 0.75 3.26 -8.38
C PHE A 81 0.36 2.62 -9.71
N ALA A 82 0.25 1.28 -9.76
CA ALA A 82 -0.25 0.57 -10.94
C ALA A 82 -1.74 0.91 -11.19
N LEU A 83 -2.55 1.00 -10.14
CA LEU A 83 -3.94 1.44 -10.23
C LEU A 83 -4.05 2.85 -10.82
N LEU A 84 -3.31 3.80 -10.26
CA LEU A 84 -3.32 5.19 -10.70
C LEU A 84 -2.85 5.33 -12.16
N LEU A 85 -1.84 4.56 -12.54
CA LEU A 85 -1.37 4.50 -13.93
C LEU A 85 -2.45 3.92 -14.85
N GLY A 86 -3.06 2.79 -14.46
CA GLY A 86 -4.13 2.13 -15.22
C GLY A 86 -5.33 3.07 -15.46
N ILE A 87 -5.82 3.71 -14.41
CA ILE A 87 -6.90 4.71 -14.50
C ILE A 87 -6.50 5.86 -15.44
N SER A 88 -5.28 6.39 -15.29
CA SER A 88 -4.80 7.50 -16.12
C SER A 88 -4.71 7.12 -17.60
N LEU A 89 -4.30 5.90 -17.92
CA LEU A 89 -4.23 5.40 -19.30
C LEU A 89 -5.64 5.20 -19.90
N ILE A 90 -6.57 4.65 -19.13
CA ILE A 90 -7.95 4.46 -19.58
C ILE A 90 -8.63 5.81 -19.81
N GLN A 91 -8.46 6.77 -18.90
CA GLN A 91 -9.00 8.10 -19.08
C GLN A 91 -8.44 8.78 -20.32
N LYS A 92 -7.12 8.74 -20.54
CA LYS A 92 -6.47 9.33 -21.72
C LYS A 92 -6.96 8.73 -23.04
N THR A 93 -7.35 7.42 -23.03
CA THR A 93 -7.83 6.72 -24.23
C THR A 93 -9.32 6.88 -24.49
N ARG A 94 -10.14 6.99 -23.43
CA ARG A 94 -11.61 7.03 -23.54
C ARG A 94 -12.19 8.43 -23.54
N THR A 95 -11.60 9.36 -22.77
CA THR A 95 -12.18 10.69 -22.58
C THR A 95 -11.81 11.60 -23.75
N LYS A 96 -12.81 12.05 -24.48
CA LYS A 96 -12.68 13.08 -25.52
C LYS A 96 -12.73 14.50 -24.94
N ASP A 97 -13.17 14.65 -23.69
CA ASP A 97 -13.27 15.93 -23.02
C ASP A 97 -11.90 16.35 -22.44
N ALA A 98 -11.29 17.29 -23.15
CA ALA A 98 -9.99 17.84 -22.79
C ALA A 98 -10.01 18.53 -21.41
N SER A 99 -11.15 19.12 -20.99
CA SER A 99 -11.27 19.85 -19.74
C SER A 99 -11.19 18.92 -18.50
N ALA A 100 -11.81 17.75 -18.59
CA ALA A 100 -11.76 16.75 -17.53
C ALA A 100 -10.36 16.15 -17.36
N ILE A 101 -9.67 15.88 -18.47
CA ILE A 101 -8.27 15.39 -18.46
C ILE A 101 -7.36 16.46 -17.86
N GLU A 102 -7.53 17.72 -18.22
CA GLU A 102 -6.70 18.82 -17.72
C GLU A 102 -6.86 19.03 -16.20
N LYS A 103 -8.10 18.97 -15.67
CA LYS A 103 -8.36 19.04 -14.21
C LYS A 103 -7.66 17.90 -13.46
N TRP A 104 -7.76 16.68 -13.98
CA TRP A 104 -7.08 15.50 -13.40
C TRP A 104 -5.57 15.64 -13.43
N GLN A 105 -5.00 16.09 -14.55
CA GLN A 105 -3.57 16.32 -14.66
C GLN A 105 -3.07 17.42 -13.72
N LYS A 106 -3.79 18.52 -13.56
CA LYS A 106 -3.45 19.62 -12.64
C LYS A 106 -3.43 19.14 -11.18
N LEU A 107 -4.39 18.30 -10.77
CA LEU A 107 -4.41 17.69 -9.43
C LEU A 107 -3.14 16.88 -9.17
N TRP A 108 -2.81 15.99 -10.10
CA TRP A 108 -1.61 15.15 -9.95
C TRP A 108 -0.32 15.96 -10.02
N GLN A 109 -0.23 16.95 -10.90
CA GLN A 109 0.94 17.83 -10.95
C GLN A 109 1.18 18.54 -9.62
N LYS A 110 0.12 18.97 -8.94
CA LYS A 110 0.22 19.64 -7.64
C LYS A 110 0.77 18.70 -6.56
N ILE A 111 0.32 17.44 -6.52
CA ILE A 111 0.80 16.42 -5.58
C ILE A 111 2.25 16.02 -5.91
N LEU A 112 2.54 15.75 -7.19
CA LEU A 112 3.85 15.31 -7.66
C LEU A 112 4.94 16.39 -7.55
N ARG A 113 4.55 17.66 -7.45
CA ARG A 113 5.48 18.78 -7.25
C ARG A 113 5.98 18.87 -5.82
N ASN A 114 5.28 18.29 -4.86
CA ASN A 114 5.71 18.21 -3.48
C ASN A 114 6.50 16.92 -3.24
N THR A 115 7.82 17.04 -3.20
CA THR A 115 8.74 15.91 -3.06
C THR A 115 8.50 15.14 -1.76
N MET A 116 8.24 15.81 -0.64
CA MET A 116 7.95 15.17 0.65
C MET A 116 6.66 14.36 0.60
N ALA A 117 5.59 14.91 0.03
CA ALA A 117 4.33 14.20 -0.15
C ALA A 117 4.49 12.96 -1.04
N LEU A 118 5.34 13.05 -2.07
CA LEU A 118 5.60 11.95 -2.99
C LEU A 118 6.36 10.80 -2.30
N HIS A 119 7.38 11.10 -1.48
CA HIS A 119 8.10 10.08 -0.72
C HIS A 119 7.22 9.45 0.37
N GLY A 120 6.40 10.26 1.05
CA GLY A 120 5.43 9.75 2.02
C GLY A 120 4.41 8.80 1.37
N LEU A 121 3.87 9.18 0.20
CA LEU A 121 2.96 8.34 -0.57
C LEU A 121 3.65 7.04 -1.02
N PHE A 122 4.89 7.13 -1.51
CA PHE A 122 5.68 5.96 -1.88
C PHE A 122 5.83 4.99 -0.70
N PHE A 123 6.22 5.49 0.46
CA PHE A 123 6.40 4.67 1.65
C PHE A 123 5.10 3.97 2.07
N ILE A 124 3.97 4.69 2.09
CA ILE A 124 2.66 4.11 2.42
C ILE A 124 2.27 3.02 1.42
N VAL A 125 2.41 3.29 0.11
CA VAL A 125 2.07 2.32 -0.94
C VAL A 125 2.99 1.11 -0.87
N PHE A 126 4.28 1.31 -0.62
CA PHE A 126 5.24 0.23 -0.46
C PHE A 126 4.88 -0.68 0.73
N MET A 127 4.64 -0.10 1.91
CA MET A 127 4.24 -0.86 3.10
C MET A 127 2.91 -1.59 2.90
N PHE A 128 1.94 -0.95 2.24
CA PHE A 128 0.67 -1.57 1.88
C PHE A 128 0.87 -2.76 0.91
N SER A 129 1.68 -2.57 -0.12
CA SER A 129 1.98 -3.64 -1.07
C SER A 129 2.69 -4.81 -0.38
N LEU A 130 3.68 -4.53 0.47
CA LEU A 130 4.38 -5.56 1.25
C LEU A 130 3.43 -6.32 2.16
N SER A 131 2.52 -5.62 2.83
CA SER A 131 1.47 -6.21 3.66
C SER A 131 0.57 -7.16 2.88
N VAL A 132 0.14 -6.77 1.66
CA VAL A 132 -0.72 -7.62 0.82
C VAL A 132 0.01 -8.87 0.35
N VAL A 133 1.26 -8.74 -0.07
CA VAL A 133 2.03 -9.89 -0.63
C VAL A 133 2.68 -10.76 0.43
N SER A 134 2.74 -10.31 1.68
CA SER A 134 3.37 -11.07 2.77
C SER A 134 2.81 -12.48 2.92
N SER A 135 1.51 -12.66 2.80
CA SER A 135 0.84 -13.96 2.89
C SER A 135 1.25 -14.96 1.79
N TRP A 136 1.84 -14.48 0.70
CA TRP A 136 2.26 -15.31 -0.43
C TRP A 136 3.75 -15.60 -0.44
N THR A 137 4.54 -14.81 0.30
CA THR A 137 6.00 -14.85 0.26
C THR A 137 6.65 -15.11 1.61
N PHE A 138 5.91 -14.93 2.71
CA PHE A 138 6.39 -15.18 4.07
C PHE A 138 5.54 -16.25 4.74
N ASP A 139 6.17 -17.07 5.55
CA ASP A 139 5.46 -18.02 6.39
C ASP A 139 5.12 -17.38 7.74
N TYR A 140 3.84 -17.38 8.08
CA TYR A 140 3.34 -16.83 9.33
C TYR A 140 3.86 -17.58 10.56
N ASP A 141 4.14 -18.86 10.42
CA ASP A 141 4.66 -19.69 11.50
C ASP A 141 6.03 -19.23 11.98
N PHE A 142 6.90 -18.79 11.06
CA PHE A 142 8.20 -18.20 11.43
C PHE A 142 8.08 -16.90 12.23
N ALA A 143 6.99 -16.16 12.07
CA ALA A 143 6.73 -14.95 12.83
C ALA A 143 6.12 -15.21 14.21
N THR A 144 5.43 -16.35 14.39
CA THR A 144 4.57 -16.58 15.57
C THR A 144 4.91 -17.79 16.40
N LYS A 145 5.36 -18.89 15.79
CA LYS A 145 5.71 -20.12 16.51
C LYS A 145 7.07 -20.01 17.20
N ASN A 146 7.13 -20.46 18.44
CA ASN A 146 8.38 -20.51 19.19
C ASN A 146 9.29 -21.61 18.63
N ASN A 147 10.56 -21.28 18.41
CA ASN A 147 11.62 -22.20 18.02
C ASN A 147 12.79 -22.09 18.99
N TYR A 148 12.72 -22.83 20.08
CA TYR A 148 13.72 -22.78 21.16
C TYR A 148 15.12 -23.30 20.74
N ALA A 149 15.25 -23.89 19.56
CA ALA A 149 16.57 -24.28 19.02
C ALA A 149 17.33 -23.07 18.43
N GLU A 150 16.62 -22.00 18.08
CA GLU A 150 17.16 -20.81 17.37
C GLU A 150 17.00 -19.52 18.20
N LEU A 151 17.24 -19.61 19.51
CA LEU A 151 17.12 -18.44 20.41
C LEU A 151 18.22 -17.42 20.13
N LEU A 152 17.86 -16.13 20.08
CA LEU A 152 18.78 -14.97 20.02
C LEU A 152 19.87 -15.12 18.94
N GLN A 153 19.55 -15.73 17.81
CA GLN A 153 20.48 -15.84 16.69
C GLN A 153 20.83 -14.46 16.14
N SER A 154 22.10 -14.27 15.86
CA SER A 154 22.58 -13.05 15.22
C SER A 154 22.07 -12.93 13.77
N PRO A 155 22.00 -11.70 13.20
CA PRO A 155 21.65 -11.52 11.80
C PRO A 155 22.47 -12.40 10.86
N SER A 156 21.78 -13.09 9.95
CA SER A 156 22.34 -14.03 8.97
C SER A 156 21.53 -13.98 7.66
N LEU A 157 21.94 -14.73 6.64
CA LEU A 157 21.13 -14.87 5.42
C LEU A 157 19.80 -15.58 5.68
N GLU A 158 19.76 -16.50 6.64
CA GLU A 158 18.56 -17.22 7.04
C GLU A 158 17.64 -16.36 7.90
N TYR A 159 18.21 -15.61 8.82
CA TYR A 159 17.51 -14.67 9.72
C TYR A 159 18.08 -13.26 9.54
N PRO A 160 17.59 -12.47 8.56
CA PRO A 160 18.18 -11.17 8.20
C PRO A 160 18.29 -10.18 9.36
N LEU A 161 17.40 -10.25 10.35
CA LEU A 161 17.42 -9.43 11.57
C LEU A 161 17.66 -10.28 12.83
N GLY A 162 18.03 -11.56 12.68
CA GLY A 162 18.16 -12.48 13.78
C GLY A 162 16.82 -12.99 14.32
N THR A 163 16.86 -13.65 15.47
CA THR A 163 15.69 -14.20 16.17
C THR A 163 15.51 -13.56 17.55
N ASP A 164 14.29 -13.63 18.08
CA ASP A 164 13.96 -13.11 19.41
C ASP A 164 14.20 -14.13 20.54
N ASP A 165 13.82 -13.77 21.78
CA ASP A 165 13.91 -14.60 22.97
C ASP A 165 13.11 -15.90 22.90
N TYR A 166 12.28 -16.09 21.89
CA TYR A 166 11.49 -17.27 21.62
C TYR A 166 11.93 -18.01 20.35
N GLY A 167 13.03 -17.56 19.70
CA GLY A 167 13.54 -18.12 18.47
C GLY A 167 12.68 -17.80 17.22
N ARG A 168 11.84 -16.75 17.29
CA ARG A 168 10.99 -16.34 16.17
C ARG A 168 11.74 -15.36 15.27
N ASP A 169 11.58 -15.47 13.96
CA ASP A 169 12.23 -14.60 12.98
C ASP A 169 11.74 -13.16 13.09
N LEU A 170 12.62 -12.24 13.49
CA LEU A 170 12.31 -10.82 13.66
C LEU A 170 11.91 -10.17 12.34
N PHE A 171 12.50 -10.57 11.22
CA PHE A 171 12.18 -10.00 9.92
C PHE A 171 10.74 -10.32 9.49
N SER A 172 10.32 -11.58 9.59
CA SER A 172 8.94 -12.00 9.34
C SER A 172 7.96 -11.30 10.28
N ARG A 173 8.33 -11.15 11.55
CA ARG A 173 7.50 -10.41 12.54
C ARG A 173 7.29 -8.94 12.18
N ILE A 174 8.31 -8.26 11.67
CA ILE A 174 8.18 -6.87 11.20
C ILE A 174 7.22 -6.79 10.00
N VAL A 175 7.35 -7.71 9.04
CA VAL A 175 6.50 -7.73 7.84
C VAL A 175 5.02 -7.97 8.21
N PHE A 176 4.72 -8.97 9.03
CA PHE A 176 3.35 -9.22 9.50
C PHE A 176 2.86 -8.15 10.49
N GLY A 177 3.74 -7.62 11.33
CA GLY A 177 3.43 -6.50 12.22
C GLY A 177 3.03 -5.24 11.45
N ALA A 178 3.68 -4.96 10.32
CA ALA A 178 3.30 -3.88 9.42
C ALA A 178 1.88 -4.07 8.85
N GLN A 179 1.49 -5.31 8.52
CA GLN A 179 0.14 -5.65 8.06
C GLN A 179 -0.91 -5.29 9.13
N ILE A 180 -0.70 -5.74 10.36
CA ILE A 180 -1.61 -5.47 11.48
C ILE A 180 -1.67 -3.95 11.75
N SER A 181 -0.52 -3.28 11.80
CA SER A 181 -0.43 -1.84 12.04
C SER A 181 -1.17 -1.02 10.98
N LEU A 182 -1.08 -1.42 9.70
CA LEU A 182 -1.80 -0.74 8.62
C LEU A 182 -3.31 -0.94 8.72
N ILE A 183 -3.76 -2.16 9.01
CA ILE A 183 -5.20 -2.46 9.18
C ILE A 183 -5.75 -1.67 10.36
N VAL A 184 -5.09 -1.74 11.52
CA VAL A 184 -5.51 -1.01 12.72
C VAL A 184 -5.48 0.49 12.48
N GLY A 185 -4.38 1.03 11.93
CA GLY A 185 -4.26 2.47 11.64
C GLY A 185 -5.32 2.98 10.66
N PHE A 186 -5.64 2.18 9.64
CA PHE A 186 -6.69 2.52 8.68
C PHE A 186 -8.06 2.62 9.34
N PHE A 187 -8.48 1.61 10.10
CA PHE A 187 -9.77 1.62 10.78
C PHE A 187 -9.82 2.64 11.91
N ALA A 188 -8.76 2.78 12.69
CA ALA A 188 -8.65 3.76 13.76
C ALA A 188 -8.72 5.22 13.25
N THR A 189 -8.45 5.46 11.98
CA THR A 189 -8.56 6.79 11.36
C THR A 189 -9.92 6.99 10.68
N ILE A 190 -10.36 6.01 9.90
CA ILE A 190 -11.58 6.14 9.09
C ILE A 190 -12.84 6.14 9.98
N ILE A 191 -12.91 5.23 10.94
CA ILE A 191 -14.12 5.12 11.78
C ILE A 191 -14.39 6.44 12.55
N PRO A 192 -13.44 6.98 13.34
CA PRO A 192 -13.65 8.27 13.99
C PRO A 192 -13.81 9.42 12.99
N GLY A 193 -13.11 9.40 11.87
CA GLY A 193 -13.24 10.41 10.82
C GLY A 193 -14.65 10.49 10.23
N VAL A 194 -15.26 9.36 9.91
CA VAL A 194 -16.63 9.29 9.39
C VAL A 194 -17.64 9.61 10.48
N VAL A 195 -17.55 8.97 11.64
CA VAL A 195 -18.48 9.19 12.75
C VAL A 195 -18.41 10.63 13.25
N GLY A 196 -17.21 11.15 13.52
CA GLY A 196 -17.02 12.53 13.95
C GLY A 196 -17.45 13.55 12.89
N GLY A 197 -17.18 13.28 11.61
CA GLY A 197 -17.63 14.11 10.49
C GLY A 197 -19.16 14.18 10.40
N VAL A 198 -19.85 13.05 10.52
CA VAL A 198 -21.33 12.98 10.53
C VAL A 198 -21.88 13.70 11.76
N LEU A 199 -21.36 13.41 12.94
CA LEU A 199 -21.80 14.06 14.18
C LEU A 199 -21.56 15.57 14.16
N GLY A 200 -20.39 16.00 13.64
CA GLY A 200 -20.09 17.43 13.47
C GLY A 200 -20.99 18.12 12.45
N ALA A 201 -21.34 17.45 11.35
CA ALA A 201 -22.30 17.98 10.39
C ALA A 201 -23.71 18.11 10.97
N ILE A 202 -24.18 17.11 11.74
CA ILE A 202 -25.47 17.13 12.44
C ILE A 202 -25.49 18.26 13.48
N SER A 203 -24.44 18.36 14.29
CA SER A 203 -24.28 19.40 15.29
C SER A 203 -24.33 20.80 14.67
N GLY A 204 -23.55 21.02 13.60
CA GLY A 204 -23.52 22.30 12.90
C GLY A 204 -24.84 22.65 12.21
N TYR A 205 -25.58 21.68 11.67
CA TYR A 205 -26.85 21.90 10.98
C TYR A 205 -28.02 22.18 11.93
N TYR A 206 -28.20 21.37 12.99
CA TYR A 206 -29.33 21.47 13.93
C TYR A 206 -29.11 22.48 15.06
N GLY A 207 -27.89 22.92 15.26
CA GLY A 207 -27.56 24.03 16.15
C GLY A 207 -27.45 23.67 17.64
N LYS A 208 -27.51 24.70 18.50
CA LYS A 208 -27.04 24.73 19.89
C LYS A 208 -27.52 23.59 20.77
N ARG A 209 -28.77 23.13 20.66
CA ARG A 209 -29.30 22.05 21.51
C ARG A 209 -28.69 20.69 21.13
N THR A 210 -28.63 20.39 19.85
CA THR A 210 -28.06 19.16 19.32
C THR A 210 -26.55 19.11 19.56
N ASP A 211 -25.88 20.24 19.36
CA ASP A 211 -24.47 20.41 19.66
C ASP A 211 -24.16 20.11 21.14
N ASN A 212 -24.89 20.72 22.06
CA ASN A 212 -24.71 20.47 23.49
C ASN A 212 -24.91 18.99 23.90
N ILE A 213 -25.85 18.28 23.27
CA ILE A 213 -26.07 16.85 23.54
C ILE A 213 -24.89 16.02 23.02
N ILE A 214 -24.47 16.25 21.78
CA ILE A 214 -23.36 15.54 21.17
C ILE A 214 -22.07 15.78 21.94
N MET A 215 -21.78 17.05 22.31
CA MET A 215 -20.57 17.39 23.06
C MET A 215 -20.57 16.75 24.46
N ARG A 216 -21.66 16.73 25.17
CA ARG A 216 -21.75 16.05 26.48
C ARG A 216 -21.51 14.55 26.36
N LEU A 217 -22.03 13.92 25.30
CA LEU A 217 -21.81 12.49 25.06
C LEU A 217 -20.33 12.20 24.76
N LEU A 218 -19.68 13.06 24.01
CA LEU A 218 -18.25 12.98 23.74
C LEU A 218 -17.42 13.24 25.01
N ASP A 219 -17.83 14.20 25.85
CA ASP A 219 -17.16 14.47 27.13
C ASP A 219 -17.17 13.25 28.05
N VAL A 220 -18.30 12.50 28.12
CA VAL A 220 -18.38 11.25 28.86
C VAL A 220 -17.40 10.20 28.31
N LEU A 221 -17.28 10.08 27.00
CA LEU A 221 -16.30 9.17 26.37
C LEU A 221 -14.86 9.59 26.67
N TYR A 222 -14.55 10.89 26.62
CA TYR A 222 -13.23 11.42 26.97
C TYR A 222 -12.88 11.29 28.45
N ALA A 223 -13.89 11.20 29.33
CA ALA A 223 -13.67 10.99 30.78
C ALA A 223 -13.17 9.56 31.10
N ILE A 224 -13.32 8.61 30.16
CA ILE A 224 -12.77 7.24 30.31
C ILE A 224 -11.27 7.27 29.98
N PRO A 225 -10.40 6.94 30.97
CA PRO A 225 -8.96 6.88 30.66
C PRO A 225 -8.67 5.90 29.54
N GLY A 226 -7.94 6.36 28.49
CA GLY A 226 -7.64 5.55 27.32
C GLY A 226 -6.89 4.24 27.61
N ILE A 227 -6.22 4.16 28.79
CA ILE A 227 -5.56 2.92 29.25
C ILE A 227 -6.56 1.83 29.71
N LEU A 228 -7.82 2.19 29.92
CA LEU A 228 -8.88 1.26 30.31
C LEU A 228 -9.73 0.79 29.13
N LEU A 229 -9.50 1.36 27.94
CA LEU A 229 -10.14 1.01 26.68
C LEU A 229 -9.22 0.13 25.85
#